data_1fd4d8302597fc512652083f16645c46
#
_entry.id   1fd4d8302597fc512652083f16645c46
#
_cell.length_a   1.000
_cell.length_b   1.000
_cell.length_c   1.000
_cell.angle_alpha   90.00
_cell.angle_beta   90.00
_cell.angle_gamma   90.00
#
_symmetry.space_group_name_H-M   'P 1'
#
loop_
_entity.id
_entity.type
_entity.pdbx_description
1 polymer ?
#
loop_
_entity_poly.entity_id
_entity_poly.type
_entity_poly.pdbx_seq_one_letter_code
_entity_poly.pdbx_strand_id
1 'polypeptide(L)'
;MINIARDFGRYPAGRYLADGPYSGQAFREKILVPALRSTDEIVDIEFDGARGLASSFLEEAFGGLVREGFDPKTLLERLHLHSIDPSIIEEIHDYISSQAKSGSL
;
A
#
# COMPACT_ATOMS: atom_id res chain seq x y z
N MET A 1 11.58 8.13 4.01
CA MET A 1 10.31 8.22 3.24
C MET A 1 10.35 7.33 2.01
N ILE A 2 9.30 6.58 1.77
CA ILE A 2 9.14 5.82 0.54
C ILE A 2 8.50 6.73 -0.50
N ASN A 3 9.14 6.85 -1.66
CA ASN A 3 8.55 7.56 -2.81
C ASN A 3 8.30 6.52 -3.89
N ILE A 4 7.03 6.26 -4.20
CA ILE A 4 6.68 5.17 -5.12
C ILE A 4 7.33 5.35 -6.48
N ALA A 5 7.29 6.56 -7.05
CA ALA A 5 7.85 6.82 -8.37
C ALA A 5 9.36 6.61 -8.41
N ARG A 6 10.07 7.04 -7.37
CA ARG A 6 11.52 6.94 -7.28
C ARG A 6 12.00 5.55 -6.87
N ASP A 7 11.35 4.97 -5.84
CA ASP A 7 11.86 3.77 -5.18
C ASP A 7 11.30 2.48 -5.76
N PHE A 8 10.17 2.56 -6.46
CA PHE A 8 9.53 1.39 -7.03
C PHE A 8 9.32 1.53 -8.54
N GLY A 9 8.48 2.47 -8.97
CA GLY A 9 8.24 2.70 -10.40
C GLY A 9 7.24 3.80 -10.64
N ARG A 10 7.41 4.53 -11.75
CA ARG A 10 6.53 5.64 -12.11
C ARG A 10 5.16 5.19 -12.62
N TYR A 11 5.10 3.95 -13.12
CA TYR A 11 3.89 3.41 -13.74
C TYR A 11 3.50 2.09 -13.08
N PRO A 12 3.08 2.13 -11.79
CA PRO A 12 2.62 0.92 -11.12
C PRO A 12 1.42 0.34 -11.86
N ALA A 13 1.39 -0.96 -12.07
CA ALA A 13 0.33 -1.60 -12.82
C ALA A 13 0.15 -3.05 -12.43
N GLY A 14 -1.11 -3.48 -12.32
CA GLY A 14 -1.46 -4.86 -12.05
C GLY A 14 -1.60 -5.17 -10.58
N ARG A 15 -2.26 -6.30 -10.31
CA ARG A 15 -2.53 -6.77 -8.96
C ARG A 15 -1.45 -7.73 -8.48
N TYR A 16 -1.15 -8.76 -9.27
CA TYR A 16 -0.28 -9.86 -8.87
C TYR A 16 1.05 -9.87 -9.63
N LEU A 17 2.02 -10.63 -9.11
CA LEU A 17 3.33 -10.77 -9.75
C LEU A 17 3.22 -11.21 -11.22
N ALA A 18 2.22 -12.05 -11.53
CA ALA A 18 1.99 -12.51 -12.90
C ALA A 18 1.60 -11.38 -13.85
N ASP A 19 1.09 -10.26 -13.31
CA ASP A 19 0.68 -9.11 -14.12
C ASP A 19 1.84 -8.20 -14.50
N GLY A 20 3.00 -8.40 -13.88
CA GLY A 20 4.20 -7.62 -14.19
C GLY A 20 4.99 -7.22 -12.95
N PRO A 21 6.19 -6.64 -13.17
CA PRO A 21 7.11 -6.34 -12.08
C PRO A 21 6.70 -5.16 -11.19
N TYR A 22 5.73 -4.35 -11.62
CA TYR A 22 5.30 -3.16 -10.86
C TYR A 22 3.90 -3.32 -10.29
N SER A 23 3.52 -4.54 -9.93
CA SER A 23 2.22 -4.88 -9.38
C SER A 23 2.07 -4.47 -7.91
N GLY A 24 0.83 -4.45 -7.43
CA GLY A 24 0.54 -4.20 -6.02
C GLY A 24 1.20 -5.22 -5.11
N GLN A 25 1.16 -6.49 -5.50
CA GLN A 25 1.84 -7.56 -4.77
C GLN A 25 3.34 -7.31 -4.68
N ALA A 26 3.97 -6.91 -5.79
CA ALA A 26 5.41 -6.62 -5.81
C ALA A 26 5.75 -5.45 -4.89
N PHE A 27 4.93 -4.38 -4.92
CA PHE A 27 5.14 -3.23 -4.04
C PHE A 27 5.03 -3.64 -2.57
N ARG A 28 4.01 -4.42 -2.22
CA ARG A 28 3.85 -4.92 -0.86
C ARG A 28 5.04 -5.74 -0.41
N GLU A 29 5.44 -6.73 -1.20
CA GLU A 29 6.49 -7.68 -0.80
C GLU A 29 7.88 -7.08 -0.79
N LYS A 30 8.19 -6.21 -1.74
CA LYS A 30 9.54 -5.66 -1.88
C LYS A 30 9.76 -4.37 -1.10
N ILE A 31 8.74 -3.57 -0.90
CA ILE A 31 8.86 -2.24 -0.30
C ILE A 31 8.13 -2.12 1.04
N LEU A 32 6.82 -2.41 1.05
CA LEU A 32 6.00 -2.15 2.25
C LEU A 32 6.34 -3.06 3.41
N VAL A 33 6.36 -4.36 3.19
CA VAL A 33 6.61 -5.32 4.26
C VAL A 33 7.99 -5.15 4.87
N PRO A 34 9.07 -5.04 4.07
CA PRO A 34 10.39 -4.78 4.65
C PRO A 34 10.44 -3.49 5.46
N ALA A 35 9.82 -2.40 4.98
CA ALA A 35 9.80 -1.14 5.71
C ALA A 35 9.06 -1.26 7.03
N LEU A 36 7.90 -1.92 7.04
CA LEU A 36 7.10 -2.09 8.24
C LEU A 36 7.78 -2.98 9.29
N ARG A 37 8.56 -3.96 8.84
CA ARG A 37 9.27 -4.89 9.74
C ARG A 37 10.60 -4.35 10.25
N SER A 38 11.17 -3.36 9.56
CA SER A 38 12.48 -2.80 9.94
C SER A 38 12.40 -1.81 11.09
N THR A 39 11.22 -1.30 11.42
CA THR A 39 11.02 -0.31 12.47
C THR A 39 9.60 -0.41 13.03
N ASP A 40 9.39 0.13 14.23
CA ASP A 40 8.05 0.29 14.82
C ASP A 40 7.52 1.72 14.64
N GLU A 41 8.27 2.56 13.94
CA GLU A 41 7.95 3.97 13.77
C GLU A 41 7.02 4.22 12.59
N ILE A 42 6.70 5.51 12.36
CA ILE A 42 5.91 5.97 11.22
C ILE A 42 6.62 5.64 9.91
N VAL A 43 5.85 5.19 8.94
CA VAL A 43 6.34 4.96 7.58
C VAL A 43 5.61 5.94 6.66
N ASP A 44 6.37 6.90 6.13
CA ASP A 44 5.85 7.90 5.19
C ASP A 44 5.92 7.39 3.76
N ILE A 45 4.81 7.51 3.03
CA ILE A 45 4.74 7.08 1.63
C ILE A 45 4.24 8.23 0.76
N GLU A 46 5.03 8.61 -0.24
CA GLU A 46 4.68 9.64 -1.20
C GLU A 46 4.18 9.02 -2.49
N PHE A 47 2.99 9.40 -2.92
CA PHE A 47 2.35 8.89 -4.13
C PHE A 47 2.53 9.80 -5.34
N ASP A 48 2.82 11.07 -5.13
CA ASP A 48 2.99 12.02 -6.23
C ASP A 48 4.18 11.64 -7.10
N GLY A 49 4.00 11.75 -8.40
CA GLY A 49 5.01 11.31 -9.36
C GLY A 49 4.72 9.93 -9.95
N ALA A 50 3.99 9.08 -9.24
CA ALA A 50 3.51 7.82 -9.80
C ALA A 50 2.20 8.08 -10.57
N ARG A 51 2.02 7.36 -11.67
CA ARG A 51 0.85 7.53 -12.54
C ARG A 51 0.10 6.23 -12.70
N GLY A 52 -1.23 6.34 -12.85
CA GLY A 52 -2.07 5.18 -13.08
C GLY A 52 -2.22 4.29 -11.85
N LEU A 53 -2.33 4.91 -10.67
CA LEU A 53 -2.54 4.19 -9.40
C LEU A 53 -3.95 3.60 -9.38
N ALA A 54 -4.12 2.47 -10.04
CA ALA A 54 -5.40 1.79 -10.16
C ALA A 54 -5.84 1.16 -8.83
N SER A 55 -7.15 1.02 -8.66
CA SER A 55 -7.73 0.44 -7.44
C SER A 55 -7.21 -0.98 -7.17
N SER A 56 -7.01 -1.78 -8.22
CA SER A 56 -6.49 -3.14 -8.06
C SER A 56 -5.08 -3.15 -7.48
N PHE A 57 -4.24 -2.20 -7.90
CA PHE A 57 -2.89 -2.04 -7.36
C PHE A 57 -2.95 -1.66 -5.87
N LEU A 58 -3.73 -0.64 -5.55
CA LEU A 58 -3.82 -0.11 -4.18
C LEU A 58 -4.42 -1.14 -3.23
N GLU A 59 -5.47 -1.83 -3.67
CA GLU A 59 -6.12 -2.84 -2.83
C GLU A 59 -5.17 -4.00 -2.53
N GLU A 60 -4.48 -4.50 -3.54
CA GLU A 60 -3.53 -5.60 -3.34
C GLU A 60 -2.36 -5.18 -2.47
N ALA A 61 -1.81 -3.98 -2.69
CA ALA A 61 -0.67 -3.50 -1.93
C ALA A 61 -1.01 -3.30 -0.45
N PHE A 62 -2.10 -2.62 -0.15
CA PHE A 62 -2.43 -2.21 1.21
C PHE A 62 -3.42 -3.15 1.91
N GLY A 63 -4.48 -3.56 1.23
CA GLY A 63 -5.39 -4.58 1.76
C GLY A 63 -4.68 -5.90 1.97
N GLY A 64 -3.74 -6.20 1.10
CA GLY A 64 -2.91 -7.40 1.21
C GLY A 64 -2.07 -7.46 2.48
N LEU A 65 -1.70 -6.30 3.05
CA LEU A 65 -0.99 -6.27 4.33
C LEU A 65 -1.83 -6.89 5.45
N VAL A 66 -3.11 -6.56 5.49
CA VAL A 66 -4.03 -7.13 6.49
C VAL A 66 -4.18 -8.63 6.28
N ARG A 67 -4.31 -9.06 5.03
CA ARG A 67 -4.39 -10.48 4.69
C ARG A 67 -3.13 -11.25 5.09
N GLU A 68 -1.98 -10.58 5.12
CA GLU A 68 -0.71 -11.17 5.58
C GLU A 68 -0.56 -11.18 7.11
N GLY A 69 -1.49 -10.57 7.83
CA GLY A 69 -1.48 -10.59 9.29
C GLY A 69 -1.12 -9.28 9.98
N PHE A 70 -0.90 -8.20 9.24
CA PHE A 70 -0.68 -6.89 9.86
C PHE A 70 -1.98 -6.39 10.47
N ASP A 71 -1.88 -5.82 11.67
CA ASP A 71 -3.04 -5.27 12.36
C ASP A 71 -3.55 -3.99 11.67
N PRO A 72 -4.83 -3.94 11.26
CA PRO A 72 -5.36 -2.78 10.54
C PRO A 72 -5.23 -1.47 11.32
N LYS A 73 -5.51 -1.49 12.61
CA LYS A 73 -5.43 -0.30 13.45
C LYS A 73 -4.00 0.23 13.50
N THR A 74 -3.04 -0.66 13.66
CA THR A 74 -1.62 -0.31 13.69
C THR A 74 -1.19 0.26 12.33
N LEU A 75 -1.66 -0.33 11.23
CA LEU A 75 -1.35 0.18 9.89
C LEU A 75 -1.87 1.60 9.70
N LEU A 76 -3.11 1.87 10.12
CA LEU A 76 -3.69 3.20 10.01
C LEU A 76 -2.93 4.24 10.83
N GLU A 77 -2.36 3.84 11.95
CA GLU A 77 -1.55 4.73 12.79
C GLU A 77 -0.14 4.94 12.23
N ARG A 78 0.47 3.89 11.66
CA ARG A 78 1.87 3.94 11.22
C ARG A 78 2.08 4.43 9.81
N LEU A 79 1.11 4.18 8.90
CA LEU A 79 1.24 4.60 7.51
C LEU A 79 0.78 6.05 7.35
N HIS A 80 1.72 6.92 7.05
CA HIS A 80 1.44 8.32 6.73
C HIS A 80 1.51 8.49 5.22
N LEU A 81 0.35 8.67 4.61
CA LEU A 81 0.20 8.72 3.16
C LEU A 81 0.17 10.16 2.68
N HIS A 82 0.98 10.47 1.69
CA HIS A 82 1.12 11.81 1.12
C HIS A 82 0.73 11.81 -0.35
N SER A 83 -0.29 12.59 -0.70
CA SER A 83 -0.76 12.74 -2.07
C SER A 83 -1.48 14.08 -2.22
N ILE A 84 -1.30 14.74 -3.36
CA ILE A 84 -2.12 15.91 -3.69
C ILE A 84 -3.56 15.51 -4.02
N ASP A 85 -3.80 14.21 -4.25
CA ASP A 85 -5.13 13.65 -4.46
C ASP A 85 -5.60 12.94 -3.18
N PRO A 86 -6.45 13.57 -2.36
CA PRO A 86 -6.89 12.95 -1.11
C PRO A 86 -7.74 11.70 -1.31
N SER A 87 -8.31 11.49 -2.50
CA SER A 87 -9.11 10.29 -2.75
C SER A 87 -8.28 9.01 -2.71
N ILE A 88 -6.99 9.09 -3.06
CA ILE A 88 -6.08 7.95 -2.97
C ILE A 88 -5.89 7.54 -1.51
N ILE A 89 -5.72 8.52 -0.64
CA ILE A 89 -5.54 8.27 0.79
C ILE A 89 -6.79 7.62 1.39
N GLU A 90 -7.97 8.16 1.07
CA GLU A 90 -9.25 7.63 1.54
C GLU A 90 -9.46 6.20 1.03
N GLU A 91 -9.15 5.96 -0.23
CA GLU A 91 -9.30 4.64 -0.84
C GLU A 91 -8.44 3.61 -0.12
N ILE A 92 -7.20 3.94 0.18
CA ILE A 92 -6.28 3.04 0.89
C ILE A 92 -6.79 2.75 2.30
N HIS A 93 -7.23 3.78 3.03
CA HIS A 93 -7.81 3.60 4.36
C HIS A 93 -9.01 2.66 4.32
N ASP A 94 -9.85 2.79 3.30
CA ASP A 94 -11.02 1.93 3.14
C ASP A 94 -10.62 0.47 2.88
N TYR A 95 -9.60 0.24 2.07
CA TYR A 95 -9.13 -1.12 1.81
C TYR A 95 -8.59 -1.79 3.06
N ILE A 96 -7.83 -1.05 3.86
CA ILE A 96 -7.31 -1.59 5.13
C ILE A 96 -8.45 -1.90 6.08
N SER A 97 -9.41 -0.97 6.23
CA SER A 97 -10.55 -1.13 7.13
C SER A 97 -11.50 -2.24 6.68
N SER A 98 -11.70 -2.39 5.37
CA SER A 98 -12.58 -3.43 4.81
C SER A 98 -12.05 -4.83 5.06
N GLN A 99 -10.74 -5.03 4.97
CA GLN A 99 -10.15 -6.33 5.27
C GLN A 99 -10.34 -6.69 6.74
N ALA A 100 -10.25 -5.72 7.65
CA ALA A 100 -10.49 -5.94 9.06
C ALA A 100 -11.91 -6.45 9.32
N LYS A 101 -12.91 -5.84 8.66
CA LYS A 101 -14.31 -6.25 8.78
C LYS A 101 -14.52 -7.66 8.24
N SER A 102 -13.93 -7.98 7.09
CA SER A 102 -14.02 -9.31 6.50
C SER A 102 -13.38 -10.36 7.39
N GLY A 103 -12.27 -10.01 8.02
CA GLY A 103 -11.55 -10.94 8.90
C GLY A 103 -12.25 -11.20 10.22
N SER A 104 -13.25 -10.41 10.59
CA SER A 104 -13.95 -10.56 11.86
C SER A 104 -15.10 -11.56 11.80
N LEU A 105 -15.35 -12.10 10.63
CA LEU A 105 -16.39 -13.15 10.46
C LEU A 105 -15.82 -14.55 10.75
#